data_37f3d405388ec92de417b610fdd3db76
#
_entry.id   37f3d405388ec92de417b610fdd3db76
#
_cell.length_a   1.000
_cell.length_b   1.000
_cell.length_c   1.000
_cell.angle_alpha   90.00
_cell.angle_beta   90.00
_cell.angle_gamma   90.00
#
_symmetry.space_group_name_H-M   'P 1'
#
loop_
_entity.id
_entity.type
_entity.pdbx_description
1 polymer ?
#
loop_
_entity_poly.entity_id
_entity_poly.type
_entity_poly.pdbx_seq_one_letter_code
_entity_poly.pdbx_strand_id
1 'polypeptide(L)'
;MPLSLDRQNAYRRQYASLRPGWRPATEQYADLIRQHLRPGMRVVDLGCGRGGVLEQLGPAADRPLGLDPDLRSLVEHRLPDLPHAVASADAIPLSAASVDLALASWVLEHLPDPARAFREVARVLRPGGAFIFVAPSTHSPAALFNRALRPLQARLVPRLYGREESDAFPVVYRANTRRQIDALARAAGLERRAFHHVEDPTYFAFHPLIFRLNAALVRALPRGMYEHIVAAYGKPE
;
A
#
# COMPACT_ATOMS: atom_id res chain seq x y z
N MET A 1 17.20 -3.93 20.80
CA MET A 1 16.77 -2.58 20.37
C MET A 1 15.62 -2.74 19.39
N PRO A 2 14.57 -1.93 19.47
CA PRO A 2 13.47 -1.98 18.51
C PRO A 2 13.95 -1.66 17.08
N LEU A 3 13.24 -2.20 16.10
CA LEU A 3 13.57 -2.05 14.69
C LEU A 3 13.05 -0.67 14.21
N SER A 4 13.85 0.38 14.37
CA SER A 4 13.51 1.73 13.88
C SER A 4 13.44 1.79 12.35
N LEU A 5 12.74 2.79 11.82
CA LEU A 5 12.62 3.02 10.38
C LEU A 5 13.99 3.23 9.71
N ASP A 6 14.89 3.98 10.36
CA ASP A 6 16.25 4.21 9.84
C ASP A 6 17.05 2.91 9.73
N ARG A 7 16.91 2.03 10.73
CA ARG A 7 17.55 0.71 10.70
C ARG A 7 16.95 -0.18 9.61
N GLN A 8 15.64 -0.17 9.42
CA GLN A 8 15.01 -0.86 8.30
C GLN A 8 15.53 -0.34 6.97
N ASN A 9 15.61 0.97 6.79
CA ASN A 9 16.14 1.58 5.57
C ASN A 9 17.62 1.24 5.33
N ALA A 10 18.44 1.16 6.38
CA ALA A 10 19.82 0.70 6.27
C ALA A 10 19.88 -0.75 5.76
N TYR A 11 19.04 -1.65 6.28
CA TYR A 11 18.96 -3.03 5.80
C TYR A 11 18.38 -3.14 4.38
N ARG A 12 17.45 -2.28 3.98
CA ARG A 12 16.97 -2.20 2.59
C ARG A 12 18.09 -1.83 1.63
N ARG A 13 18.92 -0.82 1.96
CA ARG A 13 20.10 -0.48 1.16
C ARG A 13 21.09 -1.66 1.07
N GLN A 14 21.34 -2.33 2.20
CA GLN A 14 22.19 -3.53 2.21
C GLN A 14 21.60 -4.65 1.34
N TYR A 15 20.29 -4.87 1.39
CA TYR A 15 19.63 -5.89 0.56
C TYR A 15 19.71 -5.54 -0.93
N ALA A 16 19.52 -4.28 -1.29
CA ALA A 16 19.67 -3.81 -2.67
C ALA A 16 21.07 -4.08 -3.23
N SER A 17 22.12 -3.96 -2.40
CA SER A 17 23.51 -4.30 -2.81
C SER A 17 23.72 -5.81 -2.98
N LEU A 18 22.98 -6.65 -2.22
CA LEU A 18 23.04 -8.11 -2.32
C LEU A 18 22.16 -8.66 -3.46
N ARG A 19 21.21 -7.88 -3.94
CA ARG A 19 20.25 -8.24 -4.98
C ARG A 19 20.08 -7.12 -6.00
N PRO A 20 20.98 -7.04 -6.98
CA PRO A 20 20.86 -6.04 -8.05
C PRO A 20 19.50 -6.10 -8.73
N GLY A 21 18.88 -4.94 -8.93
CA GLY A 21 17.55 -4.80 -9.50
C GLY A 21 16.38 -4.92 -8.51
N TRP A 22 16.63 -5.30 -7.24
CA TRP A 22 15.60 -5.23 -6.21
C TRP A 22 15.34 -3.78 -5.80
N ARG A 23 14.06 -3.47 -5.60
CA ARG A 23 13.59 -2.15 -5.13
C ARG A 23 12.45 -2.34 -4.12
N PRO A 24 12.34 -1.46 -3.11
CA PRO A 24 11.23 -1.48 -2.16
C PRO A 24 9.86 -1.36 -2.84
N ALA A 25 8.82 -1.91 -2.23
CA ALA A 25 7.46 -1.86 -2.78
C ALA A 25 6.96 -0.43 -3.00
N THR A 26 7.33 0.51 -2.14
CA THR A 26 6.97 1.94 -2.28
C THR A 26 7.58 2.58 -3.53
N GLU A 27 8.81 2.22 -3.90
CA GLU A 27 9.44 2.70 -5.13
C GLU A 27 8.79 2.07 -6.37
N GLN A 28 8.54 0.76 -6.35
CA GLN A 28 7.85 0.07 -7.45
C GLN A 28 6.42 0.61 -7.64
N TYR A 29 5.74 0.96 -6.54
CA TYR A 29 4.44 1.61 -6.56
C TYR A 29 4.51 2.99 -7.22
N ALA A 30 5.45 3.83 -6.82
CA ALA A 30 5.65 5.16 -7.43
C ALA A 30 5.98 5.06 -8.93
N ASP A 31 6.79 4.07 -9.34
CA ASP A 31 7.08 3.84 -10.76
C ASP A 31 5.86 3.38 -11.55
N LEU A 32 5.06 2.48 -10.96
CA LEU A 32 3.83 2.03 -11.60
C LEU A 32 2.85 3.18 -11.80
N ILE A 33 2.77 4.12 -10.85
CA ILE A 33 1.99 5.35 -11.02
C ILE A 33 2.55 6.19 -12.16
N ARG A 34 3.87 6.45 -12.20
CA ARG A 34 4.51 7.26 -13.25
C ARG A 34 4.28 6.69 -14.65
N GLN A 35 4.20 5.36 -14.79
CA GLN A 35 3.89 4.71 -16.08
C GLN A 35 2.47 5.01 -16.58
N HIS A 36 1.52 5.26 -15.67
CA HIS A 36 0.12 5.56 -15.99
C HIS A 36 -0.20 7.06 -15.98
N LEU A 37 0.52 7.84 -15.19
CA LEU A 37 0.28 9.26 -15.01
C LEU A 37 0.61 10.04 -16.29
N ARG A 38 -0.29 10.94 -16.70
CA ARG A 38 -0.13 11.88 -17.80
C ARG A 38 -0.51 13.29 -17.33
N PRO A 39 0.06 14.35 -17.93
CA PRO A 39 -0.34 15.73 -17.63
C PRO A 39 -1.85 15.93 -17.82
N GLY A 40 -2.47 16.67 -16.90
CA GLY A 40 -3.90 16.96 -16.91
C GLY A 40 -4.82 15.88 -16.35
N MET A 41 -4.27 14.73 -15.90
CA MET A 41 -5.05 13.68 -15.25
C MET A 41 -5.54 14.11 -13.87
N ARG A 42 -6.79 13.79 -13.57
CA ARG A 42 -7.39 13.90 -12.23
C ARG A 42 -7.05 12.69 -11.40
N VAL A 43 -6.35 12.93 -10.29
CA VAL A 43 -5.84 11.89 -9.40
C VAL A 43 -6.53 11.99 -8.05
N VAL A 44 -6.98 10.87 -7.50
CA VAL A 44 -7.43 10.76 -6.11
C VAL A 44 -6.52 9.79 -5.33
N ASP A 45 -6.08 10.20 -4.14
CA ASP A 45 -5.32 9.36 -3.21
C ASP A 45 -6.23 8.96 -2.05
N LEU A 46 -6.57 7.68 -1.98
CA LEU A 46 -7.44 7.11 -0.97
C LEU A 46 -6.60 6.68 0.24
N GLY A 47 -6.95 7.17 1.43
CA GLY A 47 -6.14 6.97 2.63
C GLY A 47 -4.83 7.76 2.56
N CYS A 48 -4.89 9.02 2.16
CA CYS A 48 -3.70 9.87 2.00
C CYS A 48 -2.99 10.18 3.32
N GLY A 49 -3.67 10.02 4.47
CA GLY A 49 -3.10 10.21 5.80
C GLY A 49 -2.41 11.56 5.98
N ARG A 50 -1.23 11.54 6.56
CA ARG A 50 -0.34 12.71 6.71
C ARG A 50 0.53 12.97 5.47
N GLY A 51 0.25 12.31 4.33
CA GLY A 51 1.01 12.39 3.09
C GLY A 51 1.70 11.07 2.73
N GLY A 52 2.25 11.00 1.52
CA GLY A 52 2.83 9.75 1.01
C GLY A 52 3.28 9.86 -0.45
N VAL A 53 2.66 9.06 -1.31
CA VAL A 53 3.09 8.94 -2.71
C VAL A 53 2.97 10.24 -3.51
N LEU A 54 1.99 11.08 -3.21
CA LEU A 54 1.82 12.38 -3.91
C LEU A 54 3.03 13.30 -3.72
N GLU A 55 3.70 13.25 -2.58
CA GLU A 55 4.95 14.00 -2.34
C GLU A 55 6.08 13.55 -3.28
N GLN A 56 6.08 12.27 -3.68
CA GLN A 56 7.11 11.68 -4.54
C GLN A 56 6.81 11.86 -6.04
N LEU A 57 5.56 12.15 -6.40
CA LEU A 57 5.14 12.36 -7.79
C LEU A 57 5.41 13.79 -8.27
N GLY A 58 5.53 14.75 -7.34
CA GLY A 58 5.74 16.16 -7.67
C GLY A 58 4.58 16.74 -8.52
N PRO A 59 4.86 17.78 -9.33
CA PRO A 59 3.83 18.51 -10.09
C PRO A 59 3.27 17.73 -11.30
N ALA A 60 3.60 16.45 -11.47
CA ALA A 60 3.13 15.65 -12.60
C ALA A 60 1.61 15.36 -12.56
N ALA A 61 1.01 15.41 -11.36
CA ALA A 61 -0.44 15.28 -11.21
C ALA A 61 -1.09 16.67 -11.23
N ASP A 62 -2.07 16.91 -12.11
CA ASP A 62 -2.86 18.12 -12.09
C ASP A 62 -4.00 17.98 -11.06
N ARG A 63 -3.94 18.84 -10.01
CA ARG A 63 -4.93 18.90 -8.94
C ARG A 63 -5.24 17.54 -8.27
N PRO A 64 -4.25 16.87 -7.68
CA PRO A 64 -4.53 15.67 -6.92
C PRO A 64 -5.42 15.99 -5.71
N LEU A 65 -6.33 15.07 -5.37
CA LEU A 65 -7.21 15.16 -4.21
C LEU A 65 -6.86 14.06 -3.22
N GLY A 66 -6.60 14.41 -1.97
CA GLY A 66 -6.43 13.46 -0.88
C GLY A 66 -7.76 13.16 -0.18
N LEU A 67 -8.05 11.89 0.10
CA LEU A 67 -9.18 11.46 0.90
C LEU A 67 -8.70 10.58 2.05
N ASP A 68 -9.12 10.89 3.27
CA ASP A 68 -8.81 10.07 4.46
C ASP A 68 -9.96 10.15 5.46
N PRO A 69 -10.35 9.06 6.14
CA PRO A 69 -11.38 9.11 7.18
C PRO A 69 -10.91 9.81 8.46
N ASP A 70 -9.60 9.92 8.70
CA ASP A 70 -9.03 10.53 9.90
C ASP A 70 -8.73 12.02 9.70
N LEU A 71 -9.59 12.87 10.22
CA LEU A 71 -9.42 14.34 10.18
C LEU A 71 -8.07 14.80 10.77
N ARG A 72 -7.57 14.14 11.83
CA ARG A 72 -6.31 14.50 12.45
C ARG A 72 -5.14 14.32 11.48
N SER A 73 -5.11 13.21 10.77
CA SER A 73 -4.10 12.95 9.75
C SER A 73 -4.15 13.98 8.62
N LEU A 74 -5.34 14.42 8.20
CA LEU A 74 -5.49 15.45 7.18
C LEU A 74 -4.99 16.83 7.66
N VAL A 75 -5.27 17.20 8.90
CA VAL A 75 -4.77 18.47 9.50
C VAL A 75 -3.24 18.47 9.58
N GLU A 76 -2.63 17.32 9.82
CA GLU A 76 -1.18 17.13 9.90
C GLU A 76 -0.53 16.78 8.54
N HIS A 77 -1.27 16.94 7.41
CA HIS A 77 -0.77 16.56 6.09
C HIS A 77 0.44 17.40 5.65
N ARG A 78 1.51 16.74 5.18
CA ARG A 78 2.79 17.39 4.84
C ARG A 78 2.75 18.27 3.59
N LEU A 79 1.71 18.14 2.76
CA LEU A 79 1.42 19.05 1.64
C LEU A 79 0.19 19.91 2.02
N PRO A 80 0.37 21.06 2.66
CA PRO A 80 -0.74 21.87 3.19
C PRO A 80 -1.65 22.42 2.10
N ASP A 81 -1.12 22.63 0.90
CA ASP A 81 -1.87 23.16 -0.25
C ASP A 81 -2.59 22.06 -1.06
N LEU A 82 -2.43 20.79 -0.68
CA LEU A 82 -3.14 19.70 -1.33
C LEU A 82 -4.62 19.77 -0.99
N PRO A 83 -5.54 19.84 -1.97
CA PRO A 83 -6.95 19.65 -1.71
C PRO A 83 -7.19 18.30 -1.05
N HIS A 84 -7.85 18.28 0.12
CA HIS A 84 -8.18 17.05 0.82
C HIS A 84 -9.56 17.13 1.48
N ALA A 85 -10.18 15.99 1.72
CA ALA A 85 -11.47 15.88 2.38
C ALA A 85 -11.57 14.64 3.27
N VAL A 86 -12.38 14.73 4.32
CA VAL A 86 -12.70 13.57 5.17
C VAL A 86 -13.66 12.67 4.42
N ALA A 87 -13.16 11.49 4.03
CA ALA A 87 -13.97 10.49 3.34
C ALA A 87 -13.34 9.08 3.45
N SER A 88 -14.17 8.06 3.37
CA SER A 88 -13.75 6.66 3.30
C SER A 88 -13.69 6.16 1.85
N ALA A 89 -12.82 5.19 1.58
CA ALA A 89 -12.70 4.56 0.26
C ALA A 89 -13.96 3.80 -0.19
N ASP A 90 -14.87 3.47 0.74
CA ASP A 90 -16.16 2.84 0.46
C ASP A 90 -17.32 3.83 0.30
N ALA A 91 -17.04 5.15 0.39
CA ALA A 91 -17.99 6.25 0.19
C ALA A 91 -17.26 7.47 -0.38
N ILE A 92 -16.81 7.39 -1.63
CA ILE A 92 -16.00 8.42 -2.29
C ILE A 92 -16.91 9.59 -2.71
N PRO A 93 -16.70 10.84 -2.21
CA PRO A 93 -17.59 11.99 -2.48
C PRO A 93 -17.28 12.64 -3.84
N LEU A 94 -17.11 11.83 -4.87
CA LEU A 94 -16.86 12.27 -6.24
C LEU A 94 -17.91 11.71 -7.19
N SER A 95 -18.18 12.44 -8.28
CA SER A 95 -19.09 11.99 -9.33
C SER A 95 -18.57 10.74 -10.04
N ALA A 96 -19.47 9.96 -10.62
CA ALA A 96 -19.09 8.84 -11.46
C ALA A 96 -18.26 9.34 -12.67
N ALA A 97 -17.29 8.52 -13.11
CA ALA A 97 -16.43 8.80 -14.26
C ALA A 97 -15.77 10.19 -14.20
N SER A 98 -15.25 10.58 -13.04
CA SER A 98 -14.63 11.90 -12.82
C SER A 98 -13.13 11.86 -12.59
N VAL A 99 -12.53 10.66 -12.40
CA VAL A 99 -11.13 10.44 -12.00
C VAL A 99 -10.42 9.58 -13.04
N ASP A 100 -9.19 9.93 -13.37
CA ASP A 100 -8.34 9.16 -14.29
C ASP A 100 -7.49 8.12 -13.55
N LEU A 101 -6.97 8.49 -12.36
CA LEU A 101 -6.21 7.60 -11.49
C LEU A 101 -6.73 7.64 -10.06
N ALA A 102 -7.02 6.48 -9.50
CA ALA A 102 -7.23 6.27 -8.07
C ALA A 102 -6.01 5.56 -7.48
N LEU A 103 -5.49 6.09 -6.39
CA LEU A 103 -4.30 5.58 -5.70
C LEU A 103 -4.70 5.08 -4.31
N ALA A 104 -3.98 4.09 -3.78
CA ALA A 104 -4.11 3.68 -2.38
C ALA A 104 -2.78 3.10 -1.86
N SER A 105 -2.26 3.65 -0.78
CA SER A 105 -1.00 3.23 -0.18
C SER A 105 -1.24 2.72 1.24
N TRP A 106 -1.12 1.39 1.45
CA TRP A 106 -1.34 0.75 2.76
C TRP A 106 -2.75 0.97 3.32
N VAL A 107 -3.77 0.85 2.45
CA VAL A 107 -5.19 1.06 2.79
C VAL A 107 -5.99 -0.24 2.77
N LEU A 108 -5.71 -1.14 1.83
CA LEU A 108 -6.53 -2.32 1.58
C LEU A 108 -6.66 -3.24 2.80
N GLU A 109 -5.63 -3.29 3.63
CA GLU A 109 -5.62 -4.07 4.88
C GLU A 109 -6.60 -3.56 5.94
N HIS A 110 -7.00 -2.29 5.84
CA HIS A 110 -7.88 -1.61 6.78
C HIS A 110 -9.35 -1.60 6.33
N LEU A 111 -9.65 -1.95 5.07
CA LEU A 111 -11.00 -1.88 4.52
C LEU A 111 -11.96 -2.89 5.17
N PRO A 112 -12.99 -2.45 5.89
CA PRO A 112 -13.99 -3.34 6.48
C PRO A 112 -14.90 -3.96 5.42
N ASP A 113 -15.23 -3.22 4.35
CA ASP A 113 -15.95 -3.70 3.17
C ASP A 113 -15.18 -3.38 1.87
N PRO A 114 -14.17 -4.21 1.51
CA PRO A 114 -13.41 -3.98 0.30
C PRO A 114 -14.24 -4.13 -0.98
N ALA A 115 -15.33 -4.89 -0.95
CA ALA A 115 -16.20 -5.01 -2.12
C ALA A 115 -16.90 -3.68 -2.44
N ARG A 116 -17.34 -2.95 -1.42
CA ARG A 116 -17.91 -1.62 -1.59
C ARG A 116 -16.84 -0.62 -2.04
N ALA A 117 -15.63 -0.66 -1.45
CA ALA A 117 -14.53 0.21 -1.86
C ALA A 117 -14.13 0.00 -3.33
N PHE A 118 -14.00 -1.24 -3.80
CA PHE A 118 -13.70 -1.52 -5.20
C PHE A 118 -14.81 -1.05 -6.15
N ARG A 119 -16.10 -1.16 -5.76
CA ARG A 119 -17.23 -0.61 -6.55
C ARG A 119 -17.18 0.92 -6.60
N GLU A 120 -16.89 1.60 -5.49
CA GLU A 120 -16.75 3.05 -5.45
C GLU A 120 -15.60 3.54 -6.32
N VAL A 121 -14.45 2.88 -6.24
CA VAL A 121 -13.29 3.16 -7.11
C VAL A 121 -13.70 2.98 -8.58
N ALA A 122 -14.32 1.87 -8.94
CA ALA A 122 -14.78 1.64 -10.32
C ALA A 122 -15.83 2.67 -10.76
N ARG A 123 -16.70 3.14 -9.86
CA ARG A 123 -17.70 4.17 -10.14
C ARG A 123 -17.05 5.50 -10.50
N VAL A 124 -16.09 5.96 -9.70
CA VAL A 124 -15.45 7.26 -9.91
C VAL A 124 -14.44 7.26 -11.05
N LEU A 125 -13.82 6.12 -11.37
CA LEU A 125 -12.91 6.01 -12.51
C LEU A 125 -13.65 6.22 -13.83
N ARG A 126 -13.03 6.97 -14.73
CA ARG A 126 -13.41 7.05 -16.14
C ARG A 126 -13.15 5.73 -16.86
N PRO A 127 -13.85 5.45 -17.98
CA PRO A 127 -13.39 4.44 -18.92
C PRO A 127 -11.90 4.66 -19.25
N GLY A 128 -11.10 3.59 -19.33
CA GLY A 128 -9.64 3.70 -19.50
C GLY A 128 -8.84 4.05 -18.23
N GLY A 129 -9.48 4.57 -17.17
CA GLY A 129 -8.83 4.94 -15.91
C GLY A 129 -8.27 3.75 -15.13
N ALA A 130 -7.40 4.01 -14.16
CA ALA A 130 -6.71 2.96 -13.40
C ALA A 130 -6.78 3.16 -11.88
N PHE A 131 -6.88 2.05 -11.16
CA PHE A 131 -6.68 1.93 -9.71
C PHE A 131 -5.32 1.29 -9.44
N ILE A 132 -4.42 2.01 -8.77
CA ILE A 132 -3.06 1.57 -8.48
C ILE A 132 -2.85 1.59 -6.97
N PHE A 133 -2.33 0.50 -6.41
CA PHE A 133 -2.16 0.40 -4.97
C PHE A 133 -0.94 -0.41 -4.56
N VAL A 134 -0.50 -0.17 -3.31
CA VAL A 134 0.45 -1.00 -2.56
C VAL A 134 -0.22 -1.47 -1.27
N ALA A 135 -0.05 -2.75 -0.94
CA ALA A 135 -0.63 -3.36 0.26
C ALA A 135 0.25 -4.51 0.79
N PRO A 136 0.15 -4.86 2.09
CA PRO A 136 0.81 -6.04 2.62
C PRO A 136 0.13 -7.33 2.11
N SER A 137 0.92 -8.40 1.96
CA SER A 137 0.42 -9.74 1.64
C SER A 137 0.19 -10.55 2.92
N THR A 138 -0.97 -11.22 3.03
CA THR A 138 -1.27 -12.08 4.18
C THR A 138 -0.59 -13.43 4.15
N HIS A 139 0.02 -13.80 3.03
CA HIS A 139 0.74 -15.07 2.89
C HIS A 139 2.25 -14.94 3.17
N SER A 140 2.74 -13.75 3.50
CA SER A 140 4.15 -13.56 3.81
C SER A 140 4.54 -14.21 5.13
N PRO A 141 5.81 -14.64 5.29
CA PRO A 141 6.30 -15.16 6.56
C PRO A 141 6.08 -14.20 7.72
N ALA A 142 6.25 -12.90 7.51
CA ALA A 142 6.00 -11.88 8.53
C ALA A 142 4.52 -11.81 8.93
N ALA A 143 3.60 -11.87 7.98
CA ALA A 143 2.17 -11.88 8.26
C ALA A 143 1.74 -13.16 9.00
N LEU A 144 2.26 -14.32 8.58
CA LEU A 144 2.01 -15.61 9.25
C LEU A 144 2.57 -15.62 10.67
N PHE A 145 3.78 -15.14 10.88
CA PHE A 145 4.40 -15.00 12.19
C PHE A 145 3.59 -14.07 13.11
N ASN A 146 3.21 -12.89 12.61
CA ASN A 146 2.37 -11.96 13.35
C ASN A 146 1.01 -12.58 13.71
N ARG A 147 0.40 -13.34 12.81
CA ARG A 147 -0.86 -14.04 13.09
C ARG A 147 -0.72 -15.11 14.15
N ALA A 148 0.36 -15.89 14.11
CA ALA A 148 0.66 -16.91 15.12
C ALA A 148 0.91 -16.30 16.52
N LEU A 149 1.54 -15.12 16.56
CA LEU A 149 1.82 -14.40 17.82
C LEU A 149 0.68 -13.48 18.28
N ARG A 150 -0.47 -13.46 17.58
CA ARG A 150 -1.59 -12.58 17.91
C ARG A 150 -1.98 -12.56 19.40
N PRO A 151 -2.02 -13.69 20.14
CA PRO A 151 -2.29 -13.69 21.58
C PRO A 151 -1.25 -12.98 22.42
N LEU A 152 -0.01 -12.85 21.91
CA LEU A 152 1.14 -12.25 22.59
C LEU A 152 1.48 -10.85 22.08
N GLN A 153 0.80 -10.39 21.01
CA GLN A 153 1.12 -9.15 20.31
C GLN A 153 1.09 -7.91 21.21
N ALA A 154 0.08 -7.79 22.08
CA ALA A 154 -0.03 -6.66 23.00
C ALA A 154 1.20 -6.48 23.89
N ARG A 155 1.94 -7.57 24.18
CA ARG A 155 3.15 -7.54 25.01
C ARG A 155 4.45 -7.43 24.20
N LEU A 156 4.48 -7.95 22.98
CA LEU A 156 5.71 -8.11 22.18
C LEU A 156 5.89 -7.01 21.13
N VAL A 157 4.81 -6.56 20.47
CA VAL A 157 4.91 -5.59 19.36
C VAL A 157 5.48 -4.24 19.78
N PRO A 158 5.06 -3.61 20.89
CA PRO A 158 5.66 -2.35 21.35
C PRO A 158 7.16 -2.49 21.63
N ARG A 159 7.58 -3.65 22.18
CA ARG A 159 9.00 -3.92 22.49
C ARG A 159 9.86 -4.19 21.25
N LEU A 160 9.27 -4.81 20.22
CA LEU A 160 10.01 -5.20 19.00
C LEU A 160 10.06 -4.08 17.98
N TYR A 161 8.99 -3.32 17.80
CA TYR A 161 8.87 -2.34 16.71
C TYR A 161 8.85 -0.88 17.18
N GLY A 162 8.71 -0.61 18.50
CA GLY A 162 8.75 0.76 19.03
C GLY A 162 7.66 1.69 18.50
N ARG A 163 6.53 1.15 18.04
CA ARG A 163 5.38 1.94 17.54
C ARG A 163 4.42 2.24 18.69
N GLU A 164 3.95 3.48 18.77
CA GLU A 164 2.87 3.85 19.68
C GLU A 164 1.54 3.30 19.16
N GLU A 165 0.67 2.81 20.06
CA GLU A 165 -0.63 2.24 19.72
C GLU A 165 -1.58 3.27 19.08
N SER A 166 -1.35 4.56 19.30
CA SER A 166 -2.18 5.66 18.80
C SER A 166 -2.22 5.81 17.28
N ASP A 167 -1.24 5.25 16.56
CA ASP A 167 -1.14 5.35 15.10
C ASP A 167 -1.52 4.04 14.38
N ALA A 168 -2.05 3.05 15.10
CA ALA A 168 -2.38 1.74 14.53
C ALA A 168 -3.88 1.63 14.21
N PHE A 169 -4.26 1.85 12.96
CA PHE A 169 -5.59 1.50 12.48
C PHE A 169 -5.81 -0.02 12.52
N PRO A 170 -7.02 -0.49 12.89
CA PRO A 170 -7.33 -1.92 12.88
C PRO A 170 -7.12 -2.53 11.49
N VAL A 171 -6.44 -3.68 11.45
CA VAL A 171 -6.22 -4.41 10.20
C VAL A 171 -7.15 -5.62 10.12
N VAL A 172 -7.83 -5.79 9.00
CA VAL A 172 -8.81 -6.87 8.76
C VAL A 172 -8.38 -7.85 7.67
N TYR A 173 -7.46 -7.46 6.78
CA TYR A 173 -6.85 -8.30 5.74
C TYR A 173 -7.86 -9.03 4.83
N ARG A 174 -8.90 -8.32 4.35
CA ARG A 174 -9.94 -8.88 3.46
C ARG A 174 -9.62 -8.74 1.97
N ALA A 175 -8.59 -7.94 1.61
CA ALA A 175 -8.15 -7.67 0.25
C ALA A 175 -6.61 -7.72 0.12
N ASN A 176 -5.96 -8.76 0.67
CA ASN A 176 -4.51 -8.84 0.80
C ASN A 176 -3.90 -10.12 0.22
N THR A 177 -4.64 -10.78 -0.66
CA THR A 177 -4.15 -11.87 -1.51
C THR A 177 -4.56 -11.64 -2.96
N ARG A 178 -3.76 -12.13 -3.91
CA ARG A 178 -4.07 -12.01 -5.34
C ARG A 178 -5.48 -12.51 -5.66
N ARG A 179 -5.88 -13.67 -5.09
CA ARG A 179 -7.20 -14.26 -5.33
C ARG A 179 -8.35 -13.36 -4.86
N GLN A 180 -8.22 -12.78 -3.65
CA GLN A 180 -9.22 -11.86 -3.10
C GLN A 180 -9.32 -10.60 -3.97
N ILE A 181 -8.18 -9.98 -4.29
CA ILE A 181 -8.11 -8.74 -5.07
C ILE A 181 -8.67 -8.96 -6.49
N ASP A 182 -8.27 -10.04 -7.18
CA ASP A 182 -8.79 -10.38 -8.51
C ASP A 182 -10.32 -10.59 -8.50
N ALA A 183 -10.83 -11.22 -7.45
CA ALA A 183 -12.28 -11.44 -7.31
C ALA A 183 -13.05 -10.12 -7.08
N LEU A 184 -12.54 -9.26 -6.19
CA LEU A 184 -13.12 -7.95 -5.89
C LEU A 184 -13.10 -7.03 -7.13
N ALA A 185 -11.94 -6.96 -7.80
CA ALA A 185 -11.78 -6.15 -9.01
C ALA A 185 -12.74 -6.60 -10.12
N ARG A 186 -12.79 -7.90 -10.41
CA ARG A 186 -13.71 -8.46 -11.42
C ARG A 186 -15.17 -8.17 -11.09
N ALA A 187 -15.58 -8.33 -9.82
CA ALA A 187 -16.94 -8.03 -9.38
C ALA A 187 -17.29 -6.53 -9.52
N ALA A 188 -16.29 -5.64 -9.48
CA ALA A 188 -16.45 -4.21 -9.70
C ALA A 188 -16.28 -3.79 -11.18
N GLY A 189 -16.03 -4.72 -12.10
CA GLY A 189 -15.80 -4.42 -13.53
C GLY A 189 -14.39 -3.85 -13.82
N LEU A 190 -13.42 -4.15 -12.98
CA LEU A 190 -12.02 -3.76 -13.17
C LEU A 190 -11.19 -4.94 -13.67
N GLU A 191 -10.28 -4.69 -14.59
CA GLU A 191 -9.37 -5.67 -15.18
C GLU A 191 -7.94 -5.48 -14.68
N ARG A 192 -7.26 -6.57 -14.37
CA ARG A 192 -5.87 -6.51 -13.92
C ARG A 192 -4.92 -6.11 -15.06
N ARG A 193 -4.17 -5.01 -14.89
CA ARG A 193 -3.13 -4.54 -15.81
C ARG A 193 -1.73 -4.94 -15.36
N ALA A 194 -1.47 -4.86 -14.03
CA ALA A 194 -0.19 -5.28 -13.45
C ALA A 194 -0.41 -5.88 -12.06
N PHE A 195 0.45 -6.84 -11.66
CA PHE A 195 0.43 -7.42 -10.32
C PHE A 195 1.82 -7.95 -9.95
N HIS A 196 2.44 -7.34 -8.98
CA HIS A 196 3.77 -7.68 -8.51
C HIS A 196 3.72 -8.08 -7.03
N HIS A 197 4.36 -9.19 -6.71
CA HIS A 197 4.72 -9.51 -5.33
C HIS A 197 6.14 -9.03 -5.08
N VAL A 198 6.36 -8.28 -4.00
CA VAL A 198 7.63 -7.66 -3.66
C VAL A 198 8.10 -8.18 -2.31
N GLU A 199 9.28 -8.78 -2.30
CA GLU A 199 9.89 -9.23 -1.04
C GLU A 199 10.47 -8.05 -0.25
N ASP A 200 10.38 -8.13 1.09
CA ASP A 200 11.06 -7.23 2.01
C ASP A 200 11.63 -8.01 3.21
N PRO A 201 12.90 -8.45 3.16
CA PRO A 201 13.50 -9.24 4.21
C PRO A 201 13.74 -8.46 5.50
N THR A 202 13.43 -7.16 5.53
CA THR A 202 13.72 -6.30 6.69
C THR A 202 12.73 -6.47 7.84
N TYR A 203 11.61 -7.15 7.63
CA TYR A 203 10.67 -7.45 8.72
C TYR A 203 11.27 -8.28 9.86
N PHE A 204 12.28 -9.09 9.60
CA PHE A 204 13.01 -9.87 10.60
C PHE A 204 14.43 -9.35 10.87
N ALA A 205 14.71 -8.10 10.52
CA ALA A 205 16.04 -7.50 10.66
C ALA A 205 16.37 -7.02 12.10
N PHE A 206 15.91 -7.76 13.12
CA PHE A 206 16.21 -7.47 14.53
C PHE A 206 17.70 -7.66 14.86
N HIS A 207 18.37 -8.56 14.14
CA HIS A 207 19.79 -8.87 14.31
C HIS A 207 20.44 -9.10 12.92
N PRO A 208 21.71 -8.70 12.69
CA PRO A 208 22.37 -8.84 11.40
C PRO A 208 22.39 -10.27 10.85
N LEU A 209 22.60 -11.25 11.73
CA LEU A 209 22.61 -12.67 11.33
C LEU A 209 21.20 -13.12 10.89
N ILE A 210 20.16 -12.76 11.63
CA ILE A 210 18.76 -13.07 11.29
C ILE A 210 18.38 -12.43 9.96
N PHE A 211 18.80 -11.16 9.74
CA PHE A 211 18.59 -10.49 8.46
C PHE A 211 19.25 -11.25 7.30
N ARG A 212 20.51 -11.67 7.43
CA ARG A 212 21.23 -12.42 6.39
C ARG A 212 20.56 -13.77 6.09
N LEU A 213 20.15 -14.50 7.11
CA LEU A 213 19.43 -15.77 6.95
C LEU A 213 18.08 -15.55 6.27
N ASN A 214 17.32 -14.53 6.69
CA ASN A 214 16.04 -14.21 6.07
C ASN A 214 16.21 -13.72 4.62
N ALA A 215 17.22 -12.92 4.33
CA ALA A 215 17.55 -12.46 2.98
C ALA A 215 17.92 -13.62 2.03
N ALA A 216 18.54 -14.68 2.55
CA ALA A 216 18.81 -15.89 1.78
C ALA A 216 17.53 -16.73 1.60
N LEU A 217 16.74 -16.92 2.66
CA LEU A 217 15.53 -17.72 2.67
C LEU A 217 14.43 -17.13 1.76
N VAL A 218 14.21 -15.84 1.81
CA VAL A 218 13.17 -15.18 1.01
C VAL A 218 13.34 -15.40 -0.49
N ARG A 219 14.58 -15.60 -0.94
CA ARG A 219 14.90 -15.91 -2.36
C ARG A 219 14.42 -17.30 -2.80
N ALA A 220 14.27 -18.22 -1.87
CA ALA A 220 13.78 -19.57 -2.12
C ALA A 220 12.25 -19.68 -2.00
N LEU A 221 11.58 -18.65 -1.48
CA LEU A 221 10.13 -18.65 -1.33
C LEU A 221 9.41 -18.45 -2.66
N PRO A 222 8.24 -19.08 -2.85
CA PRO A 222 7.34 -18.72 -3.94
C PRO A 222 6.96 -17.24 -3.88
N ARG A 223 6.90 -16.56 -5.03
CA ARG A 223 6.58 -15.12 -5.09
C ARG A 223 5.29 -14.75 -4.36
N GLY A 224 4.27 -15.63 -4.36
CA GLY A 224 3.02 -15.41 -3.63
C GLY A 224 3.16 -15.30 -2.11
N MET A 225 4.33 -15.62 -1.57
CA MET A 225 4.66 -15.48 -0.15
C MET A 225 5.51 -14.24 0.15
N TYR A 226 5.75 -13.36 -0.82
CA TYR A 226 6.44 -12.10 -0.58
C TYR A 226 5.57 -11.14 0.23
N GLU A 227 6.23 -10.19 0.89
CA GLU A 227 5.65 -9.34 1.93
C GLU A 227 4.61 -8.35 1.40
N HIS A 228 4.82 -7.85 0.17
CA HIS A 228 3.99 -6.78 -0.37
C HIS A 228 3.40 -7.13 -1.73
N ILE A 229 2.31 -6.45 -2.04
CA ILE A 229 1.63 -6.46 -3.33
C ILE A 229 1.66 -5.04 -3.88
N VAL A 230 2.09 -4.88 -5.14
CA VAL A 230 1.97 -3.66 -5.93
C VAL A 230 1.17 -4.01 -7.18
N ALA A 231 0.04 -3.34 -7.42
CA ALA A 231 -0.84 -3.73 -8.50
C ALA A 231 -1.54 -2.54 -9.15
N ALA A 232 -1.92 -2.73 -10.43
CA ALA A 232 -2.78 -1.83 -11.20
C ALA A 232 -3.95 -2.61 -11.79
N TYR A 233 -5.16 -2.04 -11.63
CA TYR A 233 -6.39 -2.53 -12.24
C TYR A 233 -7.01 -1.38 -13.03
N GLY A 234 -7.44 -1.66 -14.26
CA GLY A 234 -8.04 -0.66 -15.15
C GLY A 234 -9.53 -0.85 -15.32
N LYS A 235 -10.26 0.26 -15.46
CA LYS A 235 -11.63 0.23 -15.96
C LYS A 235 -11.58 0.09 -17.48
N PRO A 236 -12.27 -0.88 -18.09
CA PRO A 236 -12.40 -0.98 -19.56
C PRO A 236 -12.92 0.32 -20.19
N GLU A 237 -12.64 0.50 -21.50
CA GLU A 237 -13.16 1.62 -22.29
C GLU A 237 -14.65 1.51 -22.56
#